data_cfd4a6b444ce12f0c662852664327f0a
#
_entry.id   cfd4a6b444ce12f0c662852664327f0a
#
_cell.length_a   1.000
_cell.length_b   1.000
_cell.length_c   1.000
_cell.angle_alpha   90.00
_cell.angle_beta   90.00
_cell.angle_gamma   90.00
#
_symmetry.space_group_name_H-M   'P 1'
#
loop_
_entity.id
_entity.type
_entity.pdbx_description
1 polymer ?
#
loop_
_entity_poly.entity_id
_entity_poly.type
_entity_poly.pdbx_seq_one_letter_code
_entity_poly.pdbx_strand_id
1 'polypeptide(L)'
;MAVVTGIAAAGFTFSGATPALAEYEIEESRVEKGEAEIEYRGAVHFGIKKGEDDDDGDGDDEVGGVFEEDEEAPLRQSHDFEFEYGITERFKLSTSLITGEPITDSYGVDGVEIEFLYELIEREGEGWGLAAGGGYGFGVRNGEADEIEFGLITEYQTGLLLLIFNGLFEGQVGDNAETDGLGFGYGWRAEYEVVPHWGIGVEMFGEIEDLSHSGPWEEQEHSIGPTIFWKPGDDDDDEDEFDLDEDFVPGGPAEMELTFNVGVQFGLTDETSDSALKFQGKLEF
;
A
#
# COMPACT_ATOMS: atom_id res chain seq x y z
N MET A 1 42.27 -21.46 31.67
CA MET A 1 41.72 -20.16 32.15
C MET A 1 41.00 -19.56 30.97
N ALA A 2 39.73 -19.87 30.86
CA ALA A 2 38.87 -19.38 29.75
C ALA A 2 38.14 -18.12 30.22
N VAL A 3 38.37 -17.01 29.53
CA VAL A 3 37.65 -15.78 29.74
C VAL A 3 36.36 -15.88 28.93
N VAL A 4 35.25 -16.03 29.61
CA VAL A 4 33.91 -15.88 29.01
C VAL A 4 33.56 -14.41 29.05
N THR A 5 33.61 -13.76 27.91
CA THR A 5 33.10 -12.37 27.75
C THR A 5 31.59 -12.48 27.59
N GLY A 6 30.85 -12.05 28.59
CA GLY A 6 29.41 -11.89 28.52
C GLY A 6 29.08 -10.75 27.58
N ILE A 7 28.31 -11.04 26.54
CA ILE A 7 27.63 -10.04 25.73
C ILE A 7 26.38 -9.65 26.51
N ALA A 8 26.35 -8.42 27.02
CA ALA A 8 25.16 -7.83 27.56
C ALA A 8 24.24 -7.54 26.36
N ALA A 9 23.12 -8.23 26.28
CA ALA A 9 22.01 -7.82 25.42
C ALA A 9 21.44 -6.55 26.03
N ALA A 10 21.70 -5.43 25.39
CA ALA A 10 20.92 -4.21 25.59
C ALA A 10 19.54 -4.50 24.94
N GLY A 11 18.51 -4.46 25.75
CA GLY A 11 17.15 -4.45 25.22
C GLY A 11 16.93 -3.12 24.54
N PHE A 12 16.76 -3.13 23.25
CA PHE A 12 16.26 -2.02 22.49
C PHE A 12 14.75 -2.19 22.41
N THR A 13 14.01 -1.22 22.88
CA THR A 13 12.59 -1.02 22.64
C THR A 13 12.45 -0.42 21.26
N PHE A 14 11.67 -1.06 20.43
CA PHE A 14 11.47 -0.71 19.02
C PHE A 14 10.21 0.11 18.88
N SER A 15 10.32 1.16 18.12
CA SER A 15 9.20 1.91 17.59
C SER A 15 9.66 2.62 16.33
N GLY A 16 8.90 2.54 15.30
CA GLY A 16 9.17 3.10 13.99
C GLY A 16 8.51 2.27 12.92
N ALA A 17 7.19 2.44 12.79
CA ALA A 17 6.50 1.98 11.60
C ALA A 17 6.61 3.10 10.58
N THR A 18 7.29 2.82 9.54
CA THR A 18 7.14 3.55 8.30
C THR A 18 5.82 3.15 7.67
N PRO A 19 5.23 3.99 6.83
CA PRO A 19 4.04 3.59 6.08
C PRO A 19 4.40 2.45 5.13
N ALA A 20 4.50 1.30 5.69
CA ALA A 20 4.55 0.07 4.97
C ALA A 20 3.27 -0.05 4.18
N LEU A 21 3.44 -0.44 2.93
CA LEU A 21 2.36 -0.47 1.96
C LEU A 21 1.74 0.93 1.88
N ALA A 22 2.20 1.74 0.93
CA ALA A 22 1.58 3.01 0.62
C ALA A 22 0.09 2.89 0.91
N GLU A 23 -0.29 3.47 1.99
CA GLU A 23 -1.46 3.19 2.83
C GLU A 23 -2.69 2.75 2.01
N TYR A 24 -3.13 1.51 2.20
CA TYR A 24 -4.24 0.89 1.48
C TYR A 24 -3.99 0.53 0.01
N GLU A 25 -2.77 0.14 -0.35
CA GLU A 25 -2.44 -0.36 -1.67
C GLU A 25 -2.79 -1.84 -1.85
N ILE A 26 -3.31 -2.17 -3.03
CA ILE A 26 -3.42 -3.56 -3.51
C ILE A 26 -2.97 -3.57 -4.96
N GLU A 27 -1.76 -4.07 -5.15
CA GLU A 27 -1.09 -4.19 -6.41
C GLU A 27 -1.60 -5.39 -7.21
N GLU A 28 -1.71 -5.25 -8.53
CA GLU A 28 -2.08 -6.32 -9.45
C GLU A 28 -0.84 -7.01 -10.02
N SER A 29 -0.94 -8.32 -10.30
CA SER A 29 0.22 -9.12 -10.74
C SER A 29 0.59 -8.92 -12.21
N ARG A 30 -0.21 -8.15 -12.97
CA ARG A 30 -0.10 -7.98 -14.41
C ARG A 30 0.99 -6.98 -14.80
N VAL A 31 1.65 -7.28 -15.93
CA VAL A 31 2.61 -6.38 -16.55
C VAL A 31 2.34 -6.33 -18.05
N GLU A 32 2.22 -5.12 -18.62
CA GLU A 32 2.12 -4.91 -20.05
C GLU A 32 3.29 -4.08 -20.56
N LYS A 33 3.96 -4.57 -21.60
CA LYS A 33 5.10 -3.88 -22.16
C LYS A 33 4.73 -2.62 -22.90
N GLY A 34 5.35 -1.51 -22.49
CA GLY A 34 5.17 -0.21 -23.13
C GLY A 34 4.00 0.58 -22.57
N GLU A 35 3.20 -0.03 -21.71
CA GLU A 35 2.15 0.64 -20.93
C GLU A 35 2.79 1.57 -19.90
N ALA A 36 2.24 2.75 -19.79
CA ALA A 36 2.56 3.70 -18.73
C ALA A 36 1.32 3.97 -17.90
N GLU A 37 1.47 3.98 -16.59
CA GLU A 37 0.40 4.27 -15.64
C GLU A 37 0.76 5.45 -14.75
N ILE A 38 -0.23 6.28 -14.46
CA ILE A 38 -0.17 7.28 -13.39
C ILE A 38 -1.24 6.91 -12.39
N GLU A 39 -0.84 6.68 -11.16
CA GLU A 39 -1.74 6.40 -10.07
C GLU A 39 -1.72 7.50 -9.02
N TYR A 40 -2.88 7.75 -8.42
CA TYR A 40 -3.04 8.57 -7.23
C TYR A 40 -3.84 7.82 -6.20
N ARG A 41 -3.26 7.63 -5.03
CA ARG A 41 -3.91 7.04 -3.84
C ARG A 41 -4.00 8.06 -2.72
N GLY A 42 -5.00 7.92 -1.87
CA GLY A 42 -5.09 8.75 -0.68
C GLY A 42 -6.00 8.14 0.37
N ALA A 43 -5.70 8.47 1.62
CA ALA A 43 -6.49 8.11 2.78
C ALA A 43 -6.67 9.30 3.72
N VAL A 44 -7.83 9.34 4.40
CA VAL A 44 -8.13 10.29 5.46
C VAL A 44 -8.66 9.53 6.67
N HIS A 45 -7.98 9.67 7.81
CA HIS A 45 -8.24 8.92 9.03
C HIS A 45 -9.15 9.66 10.00
N PHE A 46 -10.00 8.91 10.69
CA PHE A 46 -10.95 9.40 11.69
C PHE A 46 -10.86 8.56 12.96
N GLY A 47 -10.95 9.21 14.12
CA GLY A 47 -10.86 8.52 15.39
C GLY A 47 -9.47 7.94 15.65
N ILE A 48 -8.43 8.72 15.31
CA ILE A 48 -7.05 8.34 15.55
C ILE A 48 -6.84 8.21 17.05
N LYS A 49 -6.37 7.05 17.49
CA LYS A 49 -6.09 6.79 18.89
C LYS A 49 -4.78 7.50 19.25
N LYS A 50 -4.77 8.11 20.41
CA LYS A 50 -3.56 8.75 20.97
C LYS A 50 -2.92 7.71 21.87
N GLY A 51 -1.59 7.67 21.92
CA GLY A 51 -0.86 6.87 22.92
C GLY A 51 -1.44 7.07 24.31
N GLU A 52 -1.55 6.01 25.07
CA GLU A 52 -2.09 6.05 26.44
C GLU A 52 -1.14 6.87 27.33
N ASP A 53 -1.57 8.08 27.69
CA ASP A 53 -0.96 8.81 28.80
C ASP A 53 -1.37 8.11 30.11
N ASP A 54 -0.47 7.37 30.73
CA ASP A 54 -0.56 6.90 32.11
C ASP A 54 -0.50 8.09 33.10
N ASP A 55 -1.37 9.08 32.95
CA ASP A 55 -1.47 10.17 33.92
C ASP A 55 -2.89 10.26 34.52
N ASP A 56 -3.04 9.68 35.72
CA ASP A 56 -4.17 9.86 36.63
C ASP A 56 -4.29 11.33 37.14
N GLY A 57 -4.16 12.31 36.27
CA GLY A 57 -4.13 13.73 36.59
C GLY A 57 -5.32 14.51 36.05
N ASP A 58 -6.28 14.86 36.94
CA ASP A 58 -7.31 15.89 36.75
C ASP A 58 -6.72 17.19 36.16
N GLY A 59 -7.05 17.55 34.91
CA GLY A 59 -6.81 18.92 34.47
C GLY A 59 -6.76 19.19 32.98
N ASP A 60 -7.82 19.82 32.51
CA ASP A 60 -7.92 20.78 31.40
C ASP A 60 -7.21 20.46 30.05
N ASP A 61 -7.99 20.04 29.07
CA ASP A 61 -7.92 20.27 27.63
C ASP A 61 -6.60 20.87 27.04
N GLU A 62 -5.48 20.16 27.12
CA GLU A 62 -4.39 20.37 26.17
C GLU A 62 -4.30 19.20 25.20
N VAL A 63 -4.51 19.51 23.90
CA VAL A 63 -4.34 18.64 22.75
C VAL A 63 -2.85 18.37 22.56
N GLY A 64 -2.34 17.34 23.21
CA GLY A 64 -0.94 16.94 23.11
C GLY A 64 -0.72 15.61 23.81
N GLY A 65 -1.10 14.50 23.18
CA GLY A 65 -0.57 13.20 23.56
C GLY A 65 0.94 13.26 23.37
N VAL A 66 1.70 12.85 24.37
CA VAL A 66 3.15 12.68 24.25
C VAL A 66 3.33 11.27 23.74
N PHE A 67 3.67 11.13 22.45
CA PHE A 67 4.22 9.87 21.93
C PHE A 67 5.60 9.69 22.54
N GLU A 68 6.01 8.49 22.84
CA GLU A 68 7.40 8.22 23.20
C GLU A 68 8.28 8.72 22.04
N GLU A 69 9.50 9.19 22.33
CA GLU A 69 10.38 9.82 21.30
C GLU A 69 10.70 8.87 20.13
N ASP A 70 10.33 7.59 20.25
CA ASP A 70 10.61 6.50 19.34
C ASP A 70 9.34 5.95 18.63
N GLU A 71 8.14 6.55 18.80
CA GLU A 71 6.91 6.16 18.12
C GLU A 71 6.56 7.13 16.99
N GLU A 72 6.36 6.61 15.79
CA GLU A 72 5.85 7.42 14.68
C GLU A 72 4.41 7.85 14.96
N ALA A 73 4.17 9.13 14.74
CA ALA A 73 2.84 9.68 14.97
C ALA A 73 1.87 9.22 13.87
N PRO A 74 0.70 8.66 14.22
CA PRO A 74 -0.30 8.26 13.25
C PRO A 74 -0.65 9.38 12.27
N LEU A 75 -0.95 9.03 11.04
CA LEU A 75 -1.28 9.98 9.97
C LEU A 75 -2.74 10.44 10.06
N ARG A 76 -2.97 11.73 9.87
CA ARG A 76 -4.32 12.29 9.63
C ARG A 76 -4.78 12.03 8.20
N GLN A 77 -3.85 12.10 7.28
CA GLN A 77 -4.04 11.84 5.87
C GLN A 77 -2.72 11.46 5.21
N SER A 78 -2.82 10.59 4.22
CA SER A 78 -1.71 10.18 3.37
C SER A 78 -2.10 10.31 1.90
N HIS A 79 -1.11 10.57 1.04
CA HIS A 79 -1.31 10.62 -0.39
C HIS A 79 -0.06 10.11 -1.10
N ASP A 80 -0.27 9.26 -2.08
CA ASP A 80 0.77 8.73 -2.93
C ASP A 80 0.50 9.07 -4.39
N PHE A 81 1.57 9.45 -5.09
CA PHE A 81 1.57 9.74 -6.53
C PHE A 81 2.59 8.82 -7.19
N GLU A 82 2.12 7.85 -7.91
CA GLU A 82 2.94 6.84 -8.53
C GLU A 82 2.95 6.97 -10.06
N PHE A 83 4.10 6.66 -10.64
CA PHE A 83 4.27 6.47 -12.07
C PHE A 83 4.90 5.10 -12.32
N GLU A 84 4.23 4.30 -13.15
CA GLU A 84 4.71 2.99 -13.55
C GLU A 84 5.00 2.92 -15.04
N TYR A 85 5.90 2.00 -15.42
CA TYR A 85 6.19 1.71 -16.81
C TYR A 85 6.59 0.25 -17.04
N GLY A 86 5.87 -0.41 -17.94
CA GLY A 86 6.17 -1.76 -18.40
C GLY A 86 7.37 -1.82 -19.34
N ILE A 87 8.53 -2.22 -18.83
CA ILE A 87 9.78 -2.29 -19.60
C ILE A 87 9.81 -3.49 -20.54
N THR A 88 9.31 -4.62 -20.07
CA THR A 88 9.18 -5.87 -20.84
C THR A 88 7.80 -6.48 -20.61
N GLU A 89 7.46 -7.54 -21.33
CA GLU A 89 6.21 -8.30 -21.15
C GLU A 89 6.01 -8.86 -19.74
N ARG A 90 6.98 -8.76 -18.84
CA ARG A 90 6.96 -9.34 -17.49
C ARG A 90 7.64 -8.50 -16.43
N PHE A 91 8.12 -7.33 -16.77
CA PHE A 91 8.87 -6.49 -15.84
C PHE A 91 8.43 -5.05 -15.95
N LYS A 92 7.93 -4.49 -14.84
CA LYS A 92 7.62 -3.07 -14.69
C LYS A 92 8.49 -2.44 -13.61
N LEU A 93 8.66 -1.15 -13.71
CA LEU A 93 9.33 -0.29 -12.75
C LEU A 93 8.38 0.83 -12.38
N SER A 94 8.28 1.14 -11.09
CA SER A 94 7.51 2.25 -10.57
C SER A 94 8.37 3.22 -9.77
N THR A 95 7.82 4.40 -9.57
CA THR A 95 8.35 5.41 -8.66
C THR A 95 7.22 6.18 -8.03
N SER A 96 7.26 6.30 -6.71
CA SER A 96 6.23 6.94 -5.89
C SER A 96 6.76 8.16 -5.16
N LEU A 97 5.89 9.14 -4.98
CA LEU A 97 6.07 10.28 -4.08
C LEU A 97 5.02 10.20 -2.99
N ILE A 98 5.48 9.86 -1.79
CA ILE A 98 4.64 9.71 -0.60
C ILE A 98 4.60 11.00 0.17
N THR A 99 3.40 11.42 0.55
CA THR A 99 3.16 12.63 1.34
C THR A 99 2.13 12.37 2.42
N GLY A 100 2.29 12.97 3.60
CA GLY A 100 1.38 12.76 4.71
C GLY A 100 1.29 13.94 5.67
N GLU A 101 0.35 13.84 6.60
CA GLU A 101 0.16 14.76 7.71
C GLU A 101 0.08 13.97 9.02
N PRO A 102 1.21 13.76 9.73
CA PRO A 102 1.18 13.19 11.07
C PRO A 102 0.36 14.06 12.03
N ILE A 103 -0.22 13.45 13.06
CA ILE A 103 -0.98 14.23 14.06
C ILE A 103 -0.12 15.21 14.86
N THR A 104 1.19 15.00 14.86
CA THR A 104 2.20 15.80 15.60
C THR A 104 2.93 16.83 14.73
N ASP A 105 2.83 16.71 13.39
CA ASP A 105 3.55 17.59 12.45
C ASP A 105 2.63 18.11 11.34
N SER A 106 3.18 18.93 10.48
CA SER A 106 2.48 19.49 9.32
C SER A 106 2.58 18.57 8.11
N TYR A 107 1.63 18.70 7.19
CA TYR A 107 1.66 18.04 5.89
C TYR A 107 2.99 18.27 5.16
N GLY A 108 3.59 17.21 4.66
CA GLY A 108 4.88 17.24 3.98
C GLY A 108 5.13 16.00 3.10
N VAL A 109 6.35 15.94 2.56
CA VAL A 109 6.85 14.76 1.85
C VAL A 109 7.47 13.83 2.87
N ASP A 110 7.03 12.58 2.89
CA ASP A 110 7.53 11.52 3.76
C ASP A 110 8.62 10.73 3.05
N GLY A 111 8.39 10.31 1.82
CA GLY A 111 9.33 9.47 1.09
C GLY A 111 9.24 9.56 -0.43
N VAL A 112 10.19 8.91 -1.06
CA VAL A 112 10.21 8.59 -2.49
C VAL A 112 10.60 7.13 -2.63
N GLU A 113 9.82 6.35 -3.38
CA GLU A 113 10.10 4.93 -3.59
C GLU A 113 10.43 4.62 -5.04
N ILE A 114 11.23 3.59 -5.23
CA ILE A 114 11.51 2.97 -6.52
C ILE A 114 11.30 1.48 -6.36
N GLU A 115 10.35 0.96 -7.13
CA GLU A 115 9.94 -0.41 -7.03
C GLU A 115 10.04 -1.13 -8.38
N PHE A 116 10.05 -2.45 -8.32
CA PHE A 116 9.96 -3.29 -9.49
C PHE A 116 8.99 -4.44 -9.24
N LEU A 117 8.32 -4.84 -10.31
CA LEU A 117 7.50 -6.04 -10.35
C LEU A 117 7.93 -6.96 -11.47
N TYR A 118 8.00 -8.25 -11.18
CA TYR A 118 8.25 -9.29 -12.17
C TYR A 118 7.12 -10.32 -12.16
N GLU A 119 6.39 -10.39 -13.27
CA GLU A 119 5.32 -11.35 -13.48
C GLU A 119 5.87 -12.76 -13.66
N LEU A 120 5.54 -13.65 -12.73
CA LEU A 120 5.95 -15.06 -12.71
C LEU A 120 4.96 -15.95 -13.46
N ILE A 121 3.67 -15.71 -13.27
CA ILE A 121 2.56 -16.42 -13.90
C ILE A 121 1.60 -15.36 -14.43
N GLU A 122 1.50 -15.27 -15.75
CA GLU A 122 0.56 -14.41 -16.44
C GLU A 122 -0.86 -14.98 -16.29
N ARG A 123 -1.80 -14.12 -15.90
CA ARG A 123 -3.22 -14.48 -15.84
C ARG A 123 -3.90 -14.17 -17.16
N GLU A 124 -4.15 -15.19 -17.96
CA GLU A 124 -4.91 -15.08 -19.19
C GLU A 124 -6.42 -15.33 -18.92
N GLY A 125 -7.18 -14.27 -18.68
CA GLY A 125 -8.60 -14.37 -18.35
C GLY A 125 -8.86 -15.01 -16.98
N GLU A 126 -9.56 -16.16 -16.92
CA GLU A 126 -9.80 -16.88 -15.65
C GLU A 126 -8.58 -17.67 -15.19
N GLY A 127 -8.34 -17.73 -13.89
CA GLY A 127 -7.26 -18.51 -13.30
C GLY A 127 -6.36 -17.68 -12.37
N TRP A 128 -5.13 -18.14 -12.20
CA TRP A 128 -4.15 -17.57 -11.30
C TRP A 128 -3.17 -16.65 -12.02
N GLY A 129 -2.91 -15.50 -11.41
CA GLY A 129 -1.74 -14.66 -11.66
C GLY A 129 -0.80 -14.68 -10.46
N LEU A 130 0.49 -14.48 -10.71
CA LEU A 130 1.52 -14.41 -9.68
C LEU A 130 2.62 -13.47 -10.12
N ALA A 131 2.98 -12.54 -9.27
CA ALA A 131 4.17 -11.69 -9.43
C ALA A 131 5.01 -11.66 -8.16
N ALA A 132 6.27 -11.28 -8.32
CA ALA A 132 7.18 -10.96 -7.23
C ALA A 132 7.69 -9.55 -7.43
N GLY A 133 7.71 -8.77 -6.37
CA GLY A 133 8.15 -7.38 -6.38
C GLY A 133 9.14 -7.08 -5.28
N GLY A 134 9.67 -5.88 -5.33
CA GLY A 134 10.49 -5.32 -4.27
C GLY A 134 10.90 -3.90 -4.60
N GLY A 135 11.30 -3.16 -3.59
CA GLY A 135 11.55 -1.74 -3.68
C GLY A 135 12.62 -1.23 -2.73
N TYR A 136 12.89 0.05 -2.90
CA TYR A 136 13.72 0.85 -2.01
C TYR A 136 13.05 2.20 -1.80
N GLY A 137 12.69 2.48 -0.55
CA GLY A 137 12.16 3.74 -0.08
C GLY A 137 13.26 4.63 0.49
N PHE A 138 13.24 5.89 0.10
CA PHE A 138 14.11 6.94 0.65
C PHE A 138 13.29 7.78 1.62
N GLY A 139 13.57 7.69 2.92
CA GLY A 139 13.00 8.56 3.94
C GLY A 139 13.43 10.02 3.71
N VAL A 140 12.47 10.93 3.57
CA VAL A 140 12.72 12.34 3.28
C VAL A 140 12.45 13.22 4.49
N ARG A 141 11.50 12.87 5.34
CA ARG A 141 11.22 13.58 6.58
C ARG A 141 12.39 13.40 7.57
N ASN A 142 12.65 14.39 8.41
CA ASN A 142 13.78 14.33 9.36
C ASN A 142 13.58 13.18 10.36
N GLY A 143 14.55 12.29 10.41
CA GLY A 143 14.56 11.14 11.31
C GLY A 143 14.09 9.85 10.67
N GLU A 144 13.41 9.88 9.53
CA GLU A 144 12.97 8.69 8.83
C GLU A 144 14.15 7.90 8.27
N ALA A 145 14.04 6.57 8.35
CA ALA A 145 14.96 5.63 7.76
C ALA A 145 14.68 5.43 6.27
N ASP A 146 15.66 4.91 5.55
CA ASP A 146 15.41 4.29 4.26
C ASP A 146 14.88 2.87 4.45
N GLU A 147 14.17 2.34 3.44
CA GLU A 147 13.55 1.02 3.50
C GLU A 147 13.87 0.14 2.34
N ILE A 148 13.82 -1.16 2.57
CA ILE A 148 13.81 -2.19 1.54
C ILE A 148 12.61 -3.08 1.74
N GLU A 149 11.95 -3.39 0.64
CA GLU A 149 10.82 -4.30 0.64
C GLU A 149 10.95 -5.40 -0.41
N PHE A 150 10.28 -6.51 -0.19
CA PHE A 150 10.09 -7.57 -1.18
C PHE A 150 8.85 -8.39 -0.86
N GLY A 151 8.18 -8.87 -1.89
CA GLY A 151 6.95 -9.60 -1.67
C GLY A 151 6.41 -10.36 -2.86
N LEU A 152 5.21 -10.88 -2.66
CA LEU A 152 4.46 -11.65 -3.64
C LEU A 152 3.05 -11.07 -3.79
N ILE A 153 2.64 -10.94 -5.03
CA ILE A 153 1.29 -10.58 -5.43
C ILE A 153 0.65 -11.79 -6.09
N THR A 154 -0.54 -12.17 -5.63
CA THR A 154 -1.29 -13.29 -6.21
C THR A 154 -2.69 -12.84 -6.57
N GLU A 155 -3.17 -13.28 -7.72
CA GLU A 155 -4.52 -13.04 -8.20
C GLU A 155 -5.23 -14.34 -8.55
N TYR A 156 -6.53 -14.34 -8.43
CA TYR A 156 -7.38 -15.40 -8.94
C TYR A 156 -8.69 -14.85 -9.45
N GLN A 157 -8.93 -15.03 -10.76
CA GLN A 157 -10.17 -14.62 -11.42
C GLN A 157 -11.04 -15.83 -11.71
N THR A 158 -12.33 -15.76 -11.40
CA THR A 158 -13.33 -16.75 -11.79
C THR A 158 -14.69 -16.11 -12.03
N GLY A 159 -15.16 -16.12 -13.27
CA GLY A 159 -16.36 -15.39 -13.66
C GLY A 159 -16.23 -13.90 -13.30
N LEU A 160 -17.17 -13.38 -12.52
CA LEU A 160 -17.23 -11.99 -12.09
C LEU A 160 -16.52 -11.72 -10.74
N LEU A 161 -15.82 -12.72 -10.18
CA LEU A 161 -15.11 -12.60 -8.92
C LEU A 161 -13.61 -12.51 -9.15
N LEU A 162 -12.99 -11.43 -8.68
CA LEU A 162 -11.55 -11.24 -8.61
C LEU A 162 -11.10 -11.28 -7.14
N LEU A 163 -10.08 -12.08 -6.86
CA LEU A 163 -9.41 -12.15 -5.57
C LEU A 163 -7.96 -11.74 -5.77
N ILE A 164 -7.47 -10.82 -4.96
CA ILE A 164 -6.06 -10.40 -4.95
C ILE A 164 -5.53 -10.54 -3.53
N PHE A 165 -4.28 -10.94 -3.39
CA PHE A 165 -3.53 -10.94 -2.16
C PHE A 165 -2.10 -10.47 -2.41
N ASN A 166 -1.70 -9.44 -1.67
CA ASN A 166 -0.34 -8.95 -1.60
C ASN A 166 0.22 -9.29 -0.23
N GLY A 167 1.45 -9.74 -0.17
CA GLY A 167 2.17 -9.97 1.06
C GLY A 167 3.60 -9.50 0.90
N LEU A 168 4.00 -8.51 1.69
CA LEU A 168 5.28 -7.82 1.61
C LEU A 168 6.06 -8.01 2.90
N PHE A 169 7.35 -8.18 2.78
CA PHE A 169 8.32 -8.11 3.87
C PHE A 169 9.14 -6.86 3.68
N GLU A 170 9.32 -6.12 4.74
CA GLU A 170 10.00 -4.85 4.74
C GLU A 170 11.00 -4.75 5.87
N GLY A 171 11.96 -3.86 5.74
CA GLY A 171 12.94 -3.62 6.77
C GLY A 171 13.65 -2.29 6.57
N GLN A 172 13.84 -1.59 7.68
CA GLN A 172 14.56 -0.34 7.70
C GLN A 172 16.05 -0.53 7.46
N VAL A 173 16.67 0.42 6.77
CA VAL A 173 18.09 0.43 6.45
C VAL A 173 18.66 1.85 6.58
N GLY A 174 19.99 1.94 6.64
CA GLY A 174 20.68 3.25 6.70
C GLY A 174 20.96 3.73 8.12
N ASP A 175 21.31 5.02 8.23
CA ASP A 175 21.83 5.59 9.50
C ASP A 175 20.72 5.87 10.51
N ASN A 176 19.48 6.03 10.05
CA ASN A 176 18.30 6.30 10.88
C ASN A 176 17.47 5.03 11.15
N ALA A 177 17.92 3.86 10.71
CA ALA A 177 17.21 2.61 10.98
C ALA A 177 17.14 2.36 12.49
N GLU A 178 15.91 2.33 13.01
CA GLU A 178 15.65 2.14 14.44
C GLU A 178 15.45 0.68 14.79
N THR A 179 15.07 -0.12 13.80
CA THR A 179 14.82 -1.56 13.96
C THR A 179 15.73 -2.40 13.08
N ASP A 180 16.24 -3.51 13.64
CA ASP A 180 16.85 -4.60 12.89
C ASP A 180 15.81 -5.69 12.53
N GLY A 181 14.53 -5.44 12.84
CA GLY A 181 13.39 -6.33 12.63
C GLY A 181 13.01 -6.42 11.15
N LEU A 182 12.30 -7.49 10.83
CA LEU A 182 11.63 -7.67 9.55
C LEU A 182 10.13 -7.51 9.79
N GLY A 183 9.52 -6.52 9.17
CA GLY A 183 8.09 -6.30 9.13
C GLY A 183 7.38 -7.21 8.13
N PHE A 184 6.08 -7.27 8.22
CA PHE A 184 5.22 -7.97 7.27
C PHE A 184 3.91 -7.22 7.10
N GLY A 185 3.73 -6.66 5.92
CA GLY A 185 2.48 -6.06 5.47
C GLY A 185 1.67 -7.02 4.59
N TYR A 186 0.35 -6.89 4.65
CA TYR A 186 -0.52 -7.59 3.70
C TYR A 186 -1.74 -6.77 3.33
N GLY A 187 -2.16 -6.92 2.06
CA GLY A 187 -3.44 -6.45 1.55
C GLY A 187 -4.17 -7.57 0.83
N TRP A 188 -5.49 -7.65 0.97
CA TRP A 188 -6.28 -8.51 0.12
C TRP A 188 -7.59 -7.85 -0.29
N ARG A 189 -8.05 -8.21 -1.48
CA ARG A 189 -9.29 -7.75 -2.11
C ARG A 189 -10.10 -8.93 -2.58
N ALA A 190 -11.41 -8.87 -2.31
CA ALA A 190 -12.41 -9.69 -2.98
C ALA A 190 -13.37 -8.74 -3.67
N GLU A 191 -13.29 -8.66 -5.00
CA GLU A 191 -14.10 -7.79 -5.85
C GLU A 191 -15.08 -8.62 -6.68
N TYR A 192 -16.32 -8.17 -6.77
CA TYR A 192 -17.36 -8.80 -7.60
C TYR A 192 -17.98 -7.76 -8.53
N GLU A 193 -17.90 -7.99 -9.82
CA GLU A 193 -18.55 -7.17 -10.83
C GLU A 193 -20.06 -7.37 -10.78
N VAL A 194 -20.80 -6.31 -10.39
CA VAL A 194 -22.25 -6.37 -10.20
C VAL A 194 -23.03 -5.98 -11.45
N VAL A 195 -22.49 -5.04 -12.22
CA VAL A 195 -22.98 -4.62 -13.55
C VAL A 195 -21.74 -4.18 -14.34
N PRO A 196 -21.80 -4.11 -15.68
CA PRO A 196 -20.67 -3.67 -16.49
C PRO A 196 -20.05 -2.39 -15.93
N HIS A 197 -18.74 -2.36 -15.81
CA HIS A 197 -17.94 -1.24 -15.29
C HIS A 197 -18.01 -0.99 -13.78
N TRP A 198 -18.88 -1.67 -13.03
CA TRP A 198 -19.02 -1.44 -11.60
C TRP A 198 -18.83 -2.71 -10.78
N GLY A 199 -17.86 -2.65 -9.88
CA GLY A 199 -17.59 -3.67 -8.87
C GLY A 199 -17.94 -3.18 -7.47
N ILE A 200 -18.23 -4.15 -6.61
CA ILE A 200 -18.25 -3.96 -5.16
C ILE A 200 -17.32 -5.00 -4.55
N GLY A 201 -16.66 -4.64 -3.47
CA GLY A 201 -15.76 -5.57 -2.82
C GLY A 201 -15.57 -5.30 -1.35
N VAL A 202 -14.72 -6.13 -0.79
CA VAL A 202 -14.18 -5.98 0.56
C VAL A 202 -12.67 -6.04 0.45
N GLU A 203 -12.01 -5.13 1.12
CA GLU A 203 -10.56 -5.09 1.24
C GLU A 203 -10.17 -5.17 2.72
N MET A 204 -9.05 -5.79 2.99
CA MET A 204 -8.45 -5.84 4.32
C MET A 204 -6.96 -5.59 4.19
N PHE A 205 -6.46 -4.83 5.12
CA PHE A 205 -5.04 -4.48 5.22
C PHE A 205 -4.56 -4.80 6.63
N GLY A 206 -3.29 -5.08 6.75
CA GLY A 206 -2.69 -5.26 8.06
C GLY A 206 -1.19 -5.27 7.98
N GLU A 207 -0.60 -4.90 9.10
CA GLU A 207 0.84 -4.77 9.28
C GLU A 207 1.28 -5.35 10.61
N ILE A 208 2.46 -5.93 10.60
CA ILE A 208 3.19 -6.43 11.76
C ILE A 208 4.59 -5.85 11.64
N GLU A 209 4.91 -4.83 12.39
CA GLU A 209 6.16 -4.07 12.31
C GLU A 209 7.41 -4.93 12.52
N ASP A 210 7.39 -5.84 13.49
CA ASP A 210 8.49 -6.77 13.76
C ASP A 210 7.97 -8.20 13.97
N LEU A 211 8.23 -9.06 13.02
CA LEU A 211 7.85 -10.47 13.08
C LEU A 211 8.51 -11.24 14.25
N SER A 212 9.63 -10.75 14.76
CA SER A 212 10.33 -11.38 15.90
C SER A 212 9.72 -10.97 17.26
N HIS A 213 9.00 -9.85 17.29
CA HIS A 213 8.34 -9.27 18.46
C HIS A 213 6.94 -8.77 18.11
N SER A 214 6.18 -9.55 17.38
CA SER A 214 4.88 -9.16 16.79
C SER A 214 3.80 -8.74 17.79
N GLY A 215 4.03 -8.85 19.08
CA GLY A 215 3.01 -8.53 20.08
C GLY A 215 1.73 -9.39 19.98
N PRO A 216 0.70 -9.11 20.74
CA PRO A 216 -0.65 -9.64 20.55
C PRO A 216 -1.33 -8.96 19.35
N TRP A 217 -2.45 -9.53 18.91
CA TRP A 217 -3.23 -9.00 17.77
C TRP A 217 -3.66 -7.53 17.93
N GLU A 218 -3.93 -7.12 19.15
CA GLU A 218 -4.39 -5.77 19.50
C GLU A 218 -3.32 -4.70 19.31
N GLU A 219 -2.04 -5.10 19.32
CA GLU A 219 -0.85 -4.25 19.12
C GLU A 219 -0.34 -4.27 17.67
N GLN A 220 -1.10 -4.83 16.73
CA GLN A 220 -0.80 -4.84 15.31
C GLN A 220 -1.79 -3.95 14.57
N GLU A 221 -1.46 -3.49 13.38
CA GLU A 221 -2.38 -2.72 12.56
C GLU A 221 -3.24 -3.62 11.68
N HIS A 222 -4.56 -3.51 11.80
CA HIS A 222 -5.49 -4.24 10.94
C HIS A 222 -6.75 -3.43 10.68
N SER A 223 -7.15 -3.39 9.40
CA SER A 223 -8.40 -2.75 8.98
C SER A 223 -9.12 -3.57 7.92
N ILE A 224 -10.43 -3.43 7.84
CA ILE A 224 -11.27 -4.09 6.85
C ILE A 224 -12.42 -3.17 6.43
N GLY A 225 -12.81 -3.20 5.17
CA GLY A 225 -13.95 -2.40 4.75
C GLY A 225 -14.46 -2.63 3.34
N PRO A 226 -15.66 -2.12 3.04
CA PRO A 226 -16.25 -2.17 1.72
C PRO A 226 -15.61 -1.15 0.78
N THR A 227 -15.48 -1.55 -0.49
CA THR A 227 -14.98 -0.68 -1.58
C THR A 227 -15.87 -0.80 -2.80
N ILE A 228 -16.07 0.31 -3.49
CA ILE A 228 -16.74 0.40 -4.79
C ILE A 228 -15.67 0.66 -5.84
N PHE A 229 -15.72 -0.09 -6.94
CA PHE A 229 -14.81 -0.01 -8.07
C PHE A 229 -15.57 0.48 -9.30
N TRP A 230 -14.93 1.33 -10.07
CA TRP A 230 -15.38 1.72 -11.38
C TRP A 230 -14.23 1.54 -12.38
N LYS A 231 -14.47 0.70 -13.40
CA LYS A 231 -13.53 0.39 -14.47
C LYS A 231 -14.30 0.61 -15.78
N PRO A 232 -14.00 1.63 -16.58
CA PRO A 232 -14.59 1.72 -17.90
C PRO A 232 -14.17 0.48 -18.68
N GLY A 233 -15.10 -0.17 -19.35
CA GLY A 233 -14.78 -1.24 -20.26
C GLY A 233 -14.51 -0.66 -21.63
N ASP A 234 -13.82 -1.40 -22.44
CA ASP A 234 -13.82 -1.17 -23.86
C ASP A 234 -15.26 -1.24 -24.36
N ASP A 235 -15.77 -0.15 -24.92
CA ASP A 235 -17.10 -0.10 -25.52
C ASP A 235 -17.18 -0.93 -26.84
N ASP A 236 -16.43 -2.03 -26.93
CA ASP A 236 -16.38 -2.91 -28.11
C ASP A 236 -17.63 -3.77 -28.33
N ASP A 237 -18.68 -3.63 -27.49
CA ASP A 237 -19.94 -4.36 -27.65
C ASP A 237 -20.95 -3.71 -28.60
N ASP A 238 -20.65 -2.57 -29.21
CA ASP A 238 -21.45 -2.03 -30.31
C ASP A 238 -20.96 -2.62 -31.64
N GLU A 239 -21.44 -3.84 -31.94
CA GLU A 239 -21.43 -4.45 -33.28
C GLU A 239 -22.21 -3.56 -34.31
N ASP A 240 -21.76 -2.35 -34.55
CA ASP A 240 -22.05 -1.62 -35.76
C ASP A 240 -20.86 -1.73 -36.71
N GLU A 241 -20.93 -2.80 -37.51
CA GLU A 241 -20.10 -3.14 -38.65
C GLU A 241 -19.97 -1.91 -39.58
N PHE A 242 -19.03 -1.01 -39.28
CA PHE A 242 -18.58 0.00 -40.22
C PHE A 242 -17.16 -0.34 -40.63
N ASP A 243 -17.10 -1.19 -41.68
CA ASP A 243 -15.90 -1.65 -42.36
C ASP A 243 -15.14 -0.45 -42.95
N LEU A 244 -14.27 0.19 -42.20
CA LEU A 244 -13.22 1.05 -42.71
C LEU A 244 -11.95 0.23 -42.78
N ASP A 245 -11.44 0.09 -44.02
CA ASP A 245 -10.11 -0.48 -44.30
C ASP A 245 -9.09 0.08 -43.28
N GLU A 246 -8.66 -0.75 -42.32
CA GLU A 246 -7.65 -0.44 -41.32
C GLU A 246 -6.29 -0.29 -42.00
N ASP A 247 -6.02 0.88 -42.55
CA ASP A 247 -4.64 1.31 -42.72
C ASP A 247 -4.06 1.55 -41.31
N PHE A 248 -3.31 0.57 -40.80
CA PHE A 248 -2.49 0.70 -39.59
C PHE A 248 -1.79 2.06 -39.59
N VAL A 249 -2.26 2.96 -38.72
CA VAL A 249 -1.59 4.24 -38.43
C VAL A 249 -0.64 4.01 -37.26
N PRO A 250 0.68 3.87 -37.50
CA PRO A 250 1.64 3.79 -36.41
C PRO A 250 1.59 5.11 -35.61
N GLY A 251 1.18 5.07 -34.35
CA GLY A 251 1.04 6.23 -33.48
C GLY A 251 -0.40 6.78 -33.39
N GLY A 252 -1.41 5.92 -33.52
CA GLY A 252 -2.76 6.22 -33.03
C GLY A 252 -2.70 6.66 -31.56
N PRO A 253 -3.69 7.43 -31.05
CA PRO A 253 -3.72 7.73 -29.63
C PRO A 253 -3.73 6.41 -28.87
N ALA A 254 -2.84 6.28 -27.88
CA ALA A 254 -2.92 5.16 -26.94
C ALA A 254 -4.33 5.16 -26.35
N GLU A 255 -4.95 4.01 -26.28
CA GLU A 255 -6.22 3.86 -25.57
C GLU A 255 -5.92 4.22 -24.11
N MET A 256 -6.61 5.24 -23.61
CA MET A 256 -6.45 5.67 -22.22
C MET A 256 -7.55 5.00 -21.39
N GLU A 257 -7.15 4.24 -20.40
CA GLU A 257 -8.07 3.64 -19.45
C GLU A 257 -7.99 4.38 -18.10
N LEU A 258 -9.14 4.82 -17.59
CA LEU A 258 -9.25 5.48 -16.29
C LEU A 258 -10.03 4.59 -15.34
N THR A 259 -9.42 4.08 -14.31
CA THR A 259 -10.07 3.32 -13.25
C THR A 259 -10.15 4.14 -11.96
N PHE A 260 -11.13 3.85 -11.12
CA PHE A 260 -11.32 4.54 -9.86
C PHE A 260 -11.92 3.62 -8.80
N ASN A 261 -11.47 3.75 -7.55
CA ASN A 261 -12.11 3.10 -6.42
C ASN A 261 -12.22 4.04 -5.21
N VAL A 262 -13.23 3.78 -4.38
CA VAL A 262 -13.43 4.45 -3.10
C VAL A 262 -13.96 3.47 -2.07
N GLY A 263 -13.37 3.47 -0.89
CA GLY A 263 -13.71 2.57 0.21
C GLY A 263 -13.68 3.24 1.56
N VAL A 264 -14.30 2.59 2.53
CA VAL A 264 -14.19 2.95 3.95
C VAL A 264 -13.60 1.76 4.67
N GLN A 265 -12.46 1.97 5.32
CA GLN A 265 -11.80 0.98 6.15
C GLN A 265 -12.17 1.21 7.62
N PHE A 266 -12.39 0.15 8.38
CA PHE A 266 -12.69 0.16 9.81
C PHE A 266 -11.54 -0.53 10.55
N GLY A 267 -10.94 0.16 11.50
CA GLY A 267 -9.89 -0.40 12.36
C GLY A 267 -10.41 -1.57 13.20
N LEU A 268 -9.60 -2.61 13.29
CA LEU A 268 -9.92 -3.83 14.04
C LEU A 268 -9.12 -3.95 15.33
N THR A 269 -8.12 -3.11 15.53
CA THR A 269 -7.13 -3.19 16.61
C THR A 269 -6.96 -1.84 17.29
N ASP A 270 -6.18 -1.82 18.36
CA ASP A 270 -5.96 -0.60 19.13
C ASP A 270 -4.98 0.36 18.45
N GLU A 271 -4.08 -0.13 17.61
CA GLU A 271 -3.12 0.69 16.83
C GLU A 271 -3.76 1.31 15.57
N THR A 272 -4.88 0.78 15.10
CA THR A 272 -5.54 1.29 13.89
C THR A 272 -6.54 2.40 14.23
N SER A 273 -6.65 3.44 13.40
CA SER A 273 -7.69 4.47 13.48
C SER A 273 -9.09 3.83 13.43
N ASP A 274 -10.09 4.45 14.08
CA ASP A 274 -11.46 3.92 14.07
C ASP A 274 -11.99 3.67 12.66
N SER A 275 -11.66 4.57 11.73
CA SER A 275 -11.97 4.40 10.31
C SER A 275 -11.12 5.29 9.42
N ALA A 276 -10.97 4.89 8.15
CA ALA A 276 -10.36 5.70 7.10
C ALA A 276 -11.24 5.71 5.85
N LEU A 277 -11.28 6.85 5.17
CA LEU A 277 -11.80 6.97 3.82
C LEU A 277 -10.63 6.86 2.85
N LYS A 278 -10.60 5.80 2.05
CA LYS A 278 -9.59 5.60 1.02
C LYS A 278 -10.15 5.88 -0.37
N PHE A 279 -9.30 6.32 -1.28
CA PHE A 279 -9.63 6.51 -2.70
C PHE A 279 -8.38 6.32 -3.56
N GLN A 280 -8.59 5.82 -4.76
CA GLN A 280 -7.54 5.54 -5.74
C GLN A 280 -8.07 5.86 -7.14
N GLY A 281 -7.21 6.40 -7.98
CA GLY A 281 -7.47 6.61 -9.40
C GLY A 281 -6.23 6.28 -10.21
N LYS A 282 -6.39 5.46 -11.26
CA LYS A 282 -5.35 5.02 -12.18
C LYS A 282 -5.67 5.50 -13.59
N LEU A 283 -4.66 5.96 -14.29
CA LEU A 283 -4.72 6.33 -15.70
C LEU A 283 -3.63 5.56 -16.47
N GLU A 284 -4.04 4.59 -17.26
CA GLU A 284 -3.19 3.78 -18.13
C GLU A 284 -3.17 4.36 -19.56
N PHE A 285 -2.03 4.30 -20.26
CA PHE A 285 -1.86 4.79 -21.64
C PHE A 285 -0.62 4.25 -22.36
#